data_ed63b1600245dc7784adacb11b8fe41a
#
_entry.id   ed63b1600245dc7784adacb11b8fe41a
#
_cell.length_a   1.000
_cell.length_b   1.000
_cell.length_c   1.000
_cell.angle_alpha   90.00
_cell.angle_beta   90.00
_cell.angle_gamma   90.00
#
_symmetry.space_group_name_H-M   'P 1'
#
loop_
_entity.id
_entity.type
_entity.pdbx_description
1 polymer ?
#
loop_
_entity_poly.entity_id
_entity_poly.type
_entity_poly.pdbx_seq_one_letter_code
_entity_poly.pdbx_strand_id
1 'polypeptide(L)'
;LVFRAAMEQPEKYEVVAINDPAINRDYMVYMTKYDTIHGRFHGTVEIKDEKFTVNGKAIEVFDLMNPAEIPWGKVGADYVVESTGVFTTTEKCKAHLEGGAKKVIISAPAKDAETPTFVMGVNQNTYTKDMKVVSNASCTTNCLAPLAKVINDNFGIVEGLMTTVHSTTGTQKTVDGASKKDWRGGRAAAGNIIPSSTGAAKACALVIPELKGKLTGMSFRVPTLDVSVVDLTVSLAKPTTYEEICKAVKAACEGEMKGIMDYTDEDAVSYTHLRAHETKA
;
A
#
# COMPACT_ATOMS: atom_id res chain seq x y z
N LEU A 1 8.38 -0.90 -6.25
CA LEU A 1 8.07 -2.20 -5.60
C LEU A 1 6.97 -2.95 -6.33
N VAL A 2 5.83 -2.32 -6.68
CA VAL A 2 4.75 -2.97 -7.47
C VAL A 2 5.31 -3.59 -8.76
N PHE A 3 6.17 -2.87 -9.47
CA PHE A 3 6.85 -3.35 -10.67
C PHE A 3 7.66 -4.64 -10.38
N ARG A 4 8.51 -4.63 -9.34
CA ARG A 4 9.32 -5.80 -8.98
C ARG A 4 8.42 -6.99 -8.60
N ALA A 5 7.42 -6.77 -7.76
CA ALA A 5 6.48 -7.82 -7.36
C ALA A 5 5.72 -8.43 -8.56
N ALA A 6 5.36 -7.62 -9.55
CA ALA A 6 4.73 -8.12 -10.77
C ALA A 6 5.70 -8.95 -11.64
N MET A 7 6.97 -8.51 -11.74
CA MET A 7 8.00 -9.24 -12.49
C MET A 7 8.42 -10.56 -11.84
N GLU A 8 8.20 -10.72 -10.54
CA GLU A 8 8.43 -11.95 -9.79
C GLU A 8 7.28 -12.96 -9.92
N GLN A 9 6.14 -12.55 -10.50
CA GLN A 9 4.96 -13.38 -10.72
C GLN A 9 4.51 -13.33 -12.19
N PRO A 10 5.37 -13.72 -13.14
CA PRO A 10 5.11 -13.59 -14.57
C PRO A 10 3.96 -14.48 -15.07
N GLU A 11 3.55 -15.46 -14.30
CA GLU A 11 2.39 -16.30 -14.57
C GLU A 11 1.05 -15.60 -14.29
N LYS A 12 1.06 -14.52 -13.49
CA LYS A 12 -0.14 -13.74 -13.13
C LYS A 12 -0.19 -12.39 -13.81
N TYR A 13 0.98 -11.79 -14.03
CA TYR A 13 1.07 -10.40 -14.48
C TYR A 13 2.01 -10.27 -15.67
N GLU A 14 1.60 -9.49 -16.64
CA GLU A 14 2.45 -9.02 -17.72
C GLU A 14 2.57 -7.51 -17.65
N VAL A 15 3.76 -7.02 -17.34
CA VAL A 15 4.06 -5.59 -17.39
C VAL A 15 4.42 -5.21 -18.81
N VAL A 16 3.62 -4.38 -19.44
CA VAL A 16 3.77 -3.97 -20.83
C VAL A 16 4.42 -2.58 -20.98
N ALA A 17 4.22 -1.69 -19.99
CA ALA A 17 4.78 -0.34 -20.02
C ALA A 17 4.97 0.26 -18.63
N ILE A 18 5.85 1.25 -18.55
CA ILE A 18 6.06 2.13 -17.40
C ILE A 18 6.00 3.57 -17.91
N ASN A 19 5.36 4.47 -17.17
CA ASN A 19 5.49 5.90 -17.35
C ASN A 19 6.11 6.53 -16.13
N ASP A 20 7.27 7.15 -16.29
CA ASP A 20 7.95 7.91 -15.24
C ASP A 20 8.70 9.10 -15.84
N PRO A 21 8.16 10.32 -15.70
CA PRO A 21 8.80 11.52 -16.24
C PRO A 21 10.00 12.02 -15.41
N ALA A 22 10.30 11.40 -14.27
CA ALA A 22 11.33 11.86 -13.34
C ALA A 22 12.69 11.16 -13.55
N ILE A 23 12.72 9.98 -14.17
CA ILE A 23 13.93 9.18 -14.32
C ILE A 23 14.14 8.71 -15.76
N ASN A 24 15.41 8.66 -16.19
CA ASN A 24 15.78 8.09 -17.48
C ASN A 24 15.89 6.53 -17.39
N ARG A 25 16.01 5.89 -18.56
CA ARG A 25 16.04 4.41 -18.64
C ARG A 25 17.23 3.79 -17.93
N ASP A 26 18.41 4.41 -17.98
CA ASP A 26 19.61 3.89 -17.27
C ASP A 26 19.42 3.92 -15.76
N TYR A 27 18.85 5.00 -15.24
CA TYR A 27 18.53 5.11 -13.82
C TYR A 27 17.39 4.15 -13.42
N MET A 28 16.44 3.91 -14.32
CA MET A 28 15.39 2.89 -14.11
C MET A 28 15.98 1.48 -13.98
N VAL A 29 16.98 1.13 -14.81
CA VAL A 29 17.74 -0.12 -14.66
C VAL A 29 18.41 -0.20 -13.29
N TYR A 30 19.09 0.87 -12.86
CA TYR A 30 19.74 0.94 -11.56
C TYR A 30 18.74 0.77 -10.42
N MET A 31 17.64 1.52 -10.41
CA MET A 31 16.60 1.46 -9.38
C MET A 31 15.89 0.11 -9.33
N THR A 32 15.74 -0.56 -10.45
CA THR A 32 15.14 -1.90 -10.49
C THR A 32 16.11 -2.95 -9.96
N LYS A 33 17.41 -2.85 -10.27
CA LYS A 33 18.43 -3.80 -9.81
C LYS A 33 18.66 -3.75 -8.29
N TYR A 34 18.57 -2.57 -7.70
CA TYR A 34 19.01 -2.35 -6.33
C TYR A 34 17.95 -1.62 -5.53
N ASP A 35 17.60 -2.19 -4.40
CA ASP A 35 16.72 -1.58 -3.41
C ASP A 35 17.34 -1.72 -2.03
N THR A 36 17.29 -0.66 -1.23
CA THR A 36 17.93 -0.61 0.09
C THR A 36 17.35 -1.65 1.05
N ILE A 37 16.06 -1.90 0.95
CA ILE A 37 15.32 -2.80 1.85
C ILE A 37 15.24 -4.21 1.26
N HIS A 38 14.84 -4.30 -0.02
CA HIS A 38 14.53 -5.57 -0.71
C HIS A 38 15.75 -6.14 -1.46
N GLY A 39 16.93 -5.47 -1.35
CA GLY A 39 18.17 -5.95 -1.92
C GLY A 39 18.18 -5.99 -3.46
N ARG A 40 18.94 -6.92 -4.01
CA ARG A 40 19.04 -7.07 -5.46
C ARG A 40 17.82 -7.75 -6.04
N PHE A 41 17.39 -7.29 -7.22
CA PHE A 41 16.37 -7.96 -7.99
C PHE A 41 16.85 -9.34 -8.48
N HIS A 42 16.03 -10.35 -8.30
CA HIS A 42 16.33 -11.71 -8.75
C HIS A 42 15.94 -11.87 -10.24
N GLY A 43 16.82 -11.46 -11.12
CA GLY A 43 16.61 -11.52 -12.57
C GLY A 43 17.56 -10.61 -13.33
N THR A 44 17.36 -10.53 -14.63
CA THR A 44 18.14 -9.64 -15.52
C THR A 44 17.41 -8.34 -15.76
N VAL A 45 18.12 -7.21 -15.66
CA VAL A 45 17.61 -5.88 -15.99
C VAL A 45 18.67 -5.16 -16.79
N GLU A 46 18.35 -4.74 -17.99
CA GLU A 46 19.30 -4.12 -18.92
C GLU A 46 18.62 -3.20 -19.93
N ILE A 47 19.39 -2.39 -20.61
CA ILE A 47 18.95 -1.78 -21.86
C ILE A 47 19.44 -2.69 -22.99
N LYS A 48 18.53 -3.24 -23.77
CA LYS A 48 18.79 -4.08 -24.93
C LYS A 48 18.07 -3.50 -26.15
N ASP A 49 18.76 -3.29 -27.24
CA ASP A 49 18.21 -2.69 -28.47
C ASP A 49 17.44 -1.39 -28.15
N GLU A 50 18.04 -0.53 -27.34
CA GLU A 50 17.47 0.74 -26.85
C GLU A 50 16.20 0.61 -26.01
N LYS A 51 15.81 -0.60 -25.62
CA LYS A 51 14.61 -0.87 -24.82
C LYS A 51 14.97 -1.29 -23.40
N PHE A 52 14.18 -0.81 -22.44
CA PHE A 52 14.22 -1.31 -21.06
C PHE A 52 13.73 -2.76 -21.04
N THR A 53 14.62 -3.67 -20.66
CA THR A 53 14.39 -5.10 -20.78
C THR A 53 14.56 -5.76 -19.41
N VAL A 54 13.58 -6.55 -18.99
CA VAL A 54 13.61 -7.30 -17.73
C VAL A 54 13.28 -8.76 -18.01
N ASN A 55 14.15 -9.66 -17.57
CA ASN A 55 14.04 -11.10 -17.80
C ASN A 55 13.81 -11.45 -19.30
N GLY A 56 14.49 -10.71 -20.19
CA GLY A 56 14.38 -10.88 -21.64
C GLY A 56 13.12 -10.29 -22.29
N LYS A 57 12.20 -9.69 -21.52
CA LYS A 57 11.01 -9.01 -22.04
C LYS A 57 11.27 -7.51 -22.15
N ALA A 58 11.07 -6.93 -23.31
CA ALA A 58 11.10 -5.50 -23.54
C ALA A 58 9.83 -4.85 -22.99
N ILE A 59 10.00 -3.76 -22.24
CA ILE A 59 8.92 -2.99 -21.61
C ILE A 59 9.00 -1.57 -22.20
N GLU A 60 7.86 -1.08 -22.67
CA GLU A 60 7.80 0.29 -23.19
C GLU A 60 7.93 1.29 -22.04
N VAL A 61 8.69 2.38 -22.28
CA VAL A 61 8.91 3.43 -21.29
C VAL A 61 8.48 4.75 -21.85
N PHE A 62 7.55 5.40 -21.17
CA PHE A 62 7.08 6.75 -21.43
C PHE A 62 7.58 7.72 -20.35
N ASP A 63 7.66 9.00 -20.68
CA ASP A 63 8.10 10.10 -19.83
C ASP A 63 7.11 11.28 -19.84
N LEU A 64 5.82 10.98 -19.93
CA LEU A 64 4.75 11.96 -20.12
C LEU A 64 4.17 12.43 -18.77
N MET A 65 4.05 13.75 -18.62
CA MET A 65 3.49 14.39 -17.42
C MET A 65 1.97 14.34 -17.36
N ASN A 66 1.32 14.38 -18.53
CA ASN A 66 -0.14 14.34 -18.62
C ASN A 66 -0.62 12.90 -18.85
N PRO A 67 -1.36 12.31 -17.92
CA PRO A 67 -1.83 10.93 -18.06
C PRO A 67 -2.71 10.66 -19.29
N ALA A 68 -3.43 11.66 -19.79
CA ALA A 68 -4.28 11.52 -20.98
C ALA A 68 -3.46 11.30 -22.27
N GLU A 69 -2.19 11.72 -22.29
CA GLU A 69 -1.29 11.58 -23.44
C GLU A 69 -0.56 10.24 -23.47
N ILE A 70 -0.57 9.50 -22.35
CA ILE A 70 0.11 8.21 -22.27
C ILE A 70 -0.68 7.17 -23.08
N PRO A 71 -0.06 6.57 -24.11
CA PRO A 71 -0.81 5.73 -25.05
C PRO A 71 -0.99 4.29 -24.55
N TRP A 72 -1.64 4.13 -23.39
CA TRP A 72 -1.87 2.81 -22.75
C TRP A 72 -2.55 1.81 -23.68
N GLY A 73 -3.51 2.29 -24.47
CA GLY A 73 -4.21 1.44 -25.42
C GLY A 73 -3.31 0.90 -26.54
N LYS A 74 -2.26 1.65 -26.98
CA LYS A 74 -1.33 1.19 -28.02
C LYS A 74 -0.43 0.07 -27.57
N VAL A 75 -0.13 0.01 -26.27
CA VAL A 75 0.69 -1.07 -25.67
C VAL A 75 -0.14 -2.20 -25.07
N GLY A 76 -1.47 -2.13 -25.17
CA GLY A 76 -2.37 -3.15 -24.68
C GLY A 76 -2.50 -3.20 -23.16
N ALA A 77 -2.25 -2.08 -22.47
CA ALA A 77 -2.38 -2.02 -21.01
C ALA A 77 -3.84 -2.04 -20.59
N ASP A 78 -4.28 -3.10 -19.96
CA ASP A 78 -5.63 -3.23 -19.40
C ASP A 78 -5.76 -2.50 -18.07
N TYR A 79 -4.76 -2.58 -17.22
CA TYR A 79 -4.73 -2.02 -15.88
C TYR A 79 -3.56 -1.04 -15.75
N VAL A 80 -3.82 0.10 -15.15
CA VAL A 80 -2.79 1.07 -14.75
C VAL A 80 -2.73 1.13 -13.23
N VAL A 81 -1.56 0.92 -12.65
CA VAL A 81 -1.31 1.17 -11.23
C VAL A 81 -0.79 2.60 -11.09
N GLU A 82 -1.65 3.48 -10.57
CA GLU A 82 -1.32 4.87 -10.30
C GLU A 82 -0.59 5.00 -8.97
N SER A 83 0.72 5.22 -9.02
CA SER A 83 1.61 5.26 -7.85
C SER A 83 2.31 6.60 -7.64
N THR A 84 1.90 7.65 -8.34
CA THR A 84 2.53 8.98 -8.23
C THR A 84 2.15 9.73 -6.95
N GLY A 85 1.00 9.41 -6.35
CA GLY A 85 0.41 10.15 -5.23
C GLY A 85 -0.23 11.49 -5.63
N VAL A 86 -0.25 11.83 -6.93
CA VAL A 86 -0.81 13.07 -7.50
C VAL A 86 -2.25 12.86 -7.97
N PHE A 87 -2.50 11.76 -8.69
CA PHE A 87 -3.80 11.42 -9.26
C PHE A 87 -4.54 10.47 -8.32
N THR A 88 -5.11 11.02 -7.24
CA THR A 88 -5.70 10.24 -6.15
C THR A 88 -7.21 10.39 -6.04
N THR A 89 -7.88 10.75 -7.14
CA THR A 89 -9.34 10.85 -7.24
C THR A 89 -9.82 10.20 -8.53
N THR A 90 -11.06 9.71 -8.54
CA THR A 90 -11.68 9.14 -9.76
C THR A 90 -11.58 10.11 -10.93
N GLU A 91 -11.88 11.40 -10.71
CA GLU A 91 -11.83 12.42 -11.77
C GLU A 91 -10.45 12.56 -12.40
N LYS A 92 -9.39 12.63 -11.57
CA LYS A 92 -8.02 12.73 -12.07
C LYS A 92 -7.55 11.47 -12.79
N CYS A 93 -8.00 10.30 -12.33
CA CYS A 93 -7.63 9.01 -12.93
C CYS A 93 -8.34 8.75 -14.26
N LYS A 94 -9.43 9.46 -14.58
CA LYS A 94 -10.09 9.39 -15.91
C LYS A 94 -9.10 9.66 -17.04
N ALA A 95 -8.11 10.53 -16.84
CA ALA A 95 -7.07 10.81 -17.82
C ALA A 95 -6.32 9.55 -18.29
N HIS A 96 -6.06 8.59 -17.41
CA HIS A 96 -5.48 7.29 -17.81
C HIS A 96 -6.44 6.45 -18.66
N LEU A 97 -7.75 6.55 -18.42
CA LEU A 97 -8.76 5.87 -19.23
C LEU A 97 -8.85 6.48 -20.63
N GLU A 98 -8.68 7.80 -20.75
CA GLU A 98 -8.58 8.51 -22.05
C GLU A 98 -7.35 8.03 -22.84
N GLY A 99 -6.22 7.74 -22.18
CA GLY A 99 -5.04 7.11 -22.76
C GLY A 99 -5.23 5.65 -23.21
N GLY A 100 -6.40 5.07 -22.93
CA GLY A 100 -6.80 3.74 -23.38
C GLY A 100 -6.68 2.63 -22.34
N ALA A 101 -6.34 2.93 -21.09
CA ALA A 101 -6.42 1.96 -20.00
C ALA A 101 -7.88 1.56 -19.74
N LYS A 102 -8.12 0.29 -19.39
CA LYS A 102 -9.47 -0.16 -19.04
C LYS A 102 -9.83 0.12 -17.59
N LYS A 103 -8.83 0.08 -16.69
CA LYS A 103 -8.99 0.28 -15.25
C LYS A 103 -7.76 0.96 -14.65
N VAL A 104 -8.00 1.69 -13.56
CA VAL A 104 -6.93 2.34 -12.79
C VAL A 104 -7.02 1.89 -11.32
N ILE A 105 -5.89 1.51 -10.75
CA ILE A 105 -5.74 1.14 -9.35
C ILE A 105 -4.85 2.18 -8.68
N ILE A 106 -5.41 2.98 -7.79
CA ILE A 106 -4.65 3.97 -7.01
C ILE A 106 -3.96 3.24 -5.85
N SER A 107 -2.62 3.26 -5.81
CA SER A 107 -1.83 2.64 -4.74
C SER A 107 -1.71 3.52 -3.48
N ALA A 108 -2.73 4.31 -3.20
CA ALA A 108 -2.81 5.26 -2.09
C ALA A 108 -4.27 5.46 -1.68
N PRO A 109 -4.55 6.07 -0.52
CA PRO A 109 -5.91 6.45 -0.14
C PRO A 109 -6.50 7.43 -1.16
N ALA A 110 -7.71 7.15 -1.61
CA ALA A 110 -8.46 8.08 -2.42
C ALA A 110 -8.78 9.37 -1.63
N LYS A 111 -8.76 10.51 -2.32
CA LYS A 111 -9.04 11.83 -1.72
C LYS A 111 -10.47 12.32 -2.01
N ASP A 112 -11.27 11.52 -2.69
CA ASP A 112 -12.70 11.75 -2.93
C ASP A 112 -13.53 10.63 -2.29
N ALA A 113 -14.84 10.84 -2.27
CA ALA A 113 -15.78 9.84 -1.76
C ALA A 113 -16.30 8.90 -2.86
N GLU A 114 -16.03 9.20 -4.13
CA GLU A 114 -16.51 8.45 -5.29
C GLU A 114 -15.67 7.22 -5.58
N THR A 115 -14.39 7.27 -5.26
CA THR A 115 -13.45 6.18 -5.53
C THR A 115 -13.67 5.03 -4.55
N PRO A 116 -14.16 3.86 -5.00
CA PRO A 116 -14.28 2.68 -4.16
C PRO A 116 -12.91 2.28 -3.60
N THR A 117 -12.89 1.99 -2.30
CA THR A 117 -11.67 1.62 -1.59
C THR A 117 -11.75 0.16 -1.16
N PHE A 118 -10.68 -0.59 -1.42
CA PHE A 118 -10.59 -2.02 -1.12
C PHE A 118 -9.41 -2.33 -0.22
N VAL A 119 -9.66 -3.27 0.71
CA VAL A 119 -8.63 -3.96 1.49
C VAL A 119 -8.86 -5.45 1.31
N MET A 120 -7.83 -6.15 0.87
CA MET A 120 -7.90 -7.60 0.67
C MET A 120 -8.16 -8.31 2.00
N GLY A 121 -9.02 -9.33 1.97
CA GLY A 121 -9.50 -10.02 3.16
C GLY A 121 -10.69 -9.35 3.84
N VAL A 122 -10.99 -8.09 3.50
CA VAL A 122 -12.03 -7.31 4.17
C VAL A 122 -13.27 -7.11 3.29
N ASN A 123 -13.12 -6.47 2.14
CA ASN A 123 -14.28 -6.10 1.30
C ASN A 123 -14.09 -6.34 -0.20
N GLN A 124 -13.12 -7.14 -0.63
CA GLN A 124 -12.88 -7.42 -2.05
C GLN A 124 -14.08 -8.01 -2.80
N ASN A 125 -14.99 -8.67 -2.10
CA ASN A 125 -16.23 -9.26 -2.67
C ASN A 125 -17.25 -8.21 -3.09
N THR A 126 -17.08 -6.95 -2.68
CA THR A 126 -17.92 -5.84 -3.12
C THR A 126 -17.45 -5.25 -4.46
N TYR A 127 -16.33 -5.71 -5.01
CA TYR A 127 -15.83 -5.27 -6.31
C TYR A 127 -16.76 -5.72 -7.44
N THR A 128 -17.05 -4.82 -8.36
CA THR A 128 -17.83 -5.10 -9.56
C THR A 128 -17.03 -4.70 -10.82
N LYS A 129 -17.29 -5.38 -11.93
CA LYS A 129 -16.54 -5.21 -13.19
C LYS A 129 -16.71 -3.84 -13.84
N ASP A 130 -17.76 -3.10 -13.51
CA ASP A 130 -18.03 -1.75 -13.99
C ASP A 130 -17.19 -0.67 -13.30
N MET A 131 -16.63 -0.95 -12.12
CA MET A 131 -15.70 -0.06 -11.43
C MET A 131 -14.44 0.15 -12.27
N LYS A 132 -14.22 1.40 -12.70
CA LYS A 132 -13.09 1.77 -13.58
C LYS A 132 -11.88 2.26 -12.81
N VAL A 133 -12.10 2.95 -11.69
CA VAL A 133 -11.06 3.47 -10.81
C VAL A 133 -11.34 2.95 -9.40
N VAL A 134 -10.32 2.40 -8.77
CA VAL A 134 -10.40 1.87 -7.40
C VAL A 134 -9.15 2.27 -6.61
N SER A 135 -9.27 2.32 -5.29
CA SER A 135 -8.14 2.58 -4.38
C SER A 135 -7.79 1.33 -3.58
N ASN A 136 -6.50 1.08 -3.42
CA ASN A 136 -5.95 0.04 -2.54
C ASN A 136 -5.74 0.52 -1.09
N ALA A 137 -6.38 1.61 -0.68
CA ALA A 137 -6.26 2.23 0.65
C ALA A 137 -4.81 2.64 1.02
N SER A 138 -4.55 2.86 2.31
CA SER A 138 -3.21 3.14 2.84
C SER A 138 -2.56 1.89 3.44
N CYS A 139 -1.24 1.93 3.61
CA CYS A 139 -0.50 0.89 4.32
C CYS A 139 -1.06 0.61 5.72
N THR A 140 -1.32 1.67 6.50
CA THR A 140 -1.91 1.54 7.85
C THR A 140 -3.33 0.96 7.81
N THR A 141 -4.15 1.33 6.82
CA THR A 141 -5.49 0.77 6.64
C THR A 141 -5.43 -0.71 6.27
N ASN A 142 -4.48 -1.12 5.43
CA ASN A 142 -4.27 -2.52 5.07
C ASN A 142 -3.79 -3.36 6.26
N CYS A 143 -3.07 -2.78 7.22
CA CYS A 143 -2.70 -3.45 8.47
C CYS A 143 -3.89 -3.53 9.44
N LEU A 144 -4.58 -2.40 9.67
CA LEU A 144 -5.61 -2.28 10.70
C LEU A 144 -6.91 -3.00 10.33
N ALA A 145 -7.37 -2.90 9.08
CA ALA A 145 -8.70 -3.36 8.71
C ALA A 145 -8.87 -4.89 8.79
N PRO A 146 -7.92 -5.75 8.35
CA PRO A 146 -8.02 -7.19 8.56
C PRO A 146 -8.10 -7.56 10.04
N LEU A 147 -7.24 -6.99 10.88
CA LEU A 147 -7.26 -7.21 12.33
C LEU A 147 -8.58 -6.75 12.94
N ALA A 148 -9.02 -5.53 12.66
CA ALA A 148 -10.27 -4.98 13.17
C ALA A 148 -11.48 -5.81 12.71
N LYS A 149 -11.46 -6.35 11.49
CA LYS A 149 -12.51 -7.25 11.00
C LYS A 149 -12.59 -8.52 11.84
N VAL A 150 -11.48 -9.21 12.07
CA VAL A 150 -11.46 -10.43 12.88
C VAL A 150 -11.97 -10.16 14.29
N ILE A 151 -11.52 -9.07 14.91
CA ILE A 151 -11.97 -8.71 16.28
C ILE A 151 -13.45 -8.32 16.28
N ASN A 152 -13.90 -7.54 15.33
CA ASN A 152 -15.29 -7.11 15.26
C ASN A 152 -16.25 -8.27 15.00
N ASP A 153 -15.92 -9.15 14.07
CA ASP A 153 -16.78 -10.28 13.68
C ASP A 153 -16.95 -11.30 14.81
N ASN A 154 -15.92 -11.50 15.64
CA ASN A 154 -15.97 -12.46 16.75
C ASN A 154 -16.52 -11.85 18.05
N PHE A 155 -16.10 -10.63 18.39
CA PHE A 155 -16.33 -10.06 19.71
C PHE A 155 -17.14 -8.74 19.69
N GLY A 156 -17.28 -8.11 18.55
CA GLY A 156 -17.94 -6.81 18.38
C GLY A 156 -17.13 -5.66 18.98
N ILE A 157 -16.73 -4.71 18.15
CA ILE A 157 -16.05 -3.49 18.60
C ILE A 157 -17.11 -2.43 18.94
N VAL A 158 -17.08 -1.94 20.19
CA VAL A 158 -17.91 -0.82 20.65
C VAL A 158 -17.24 0.50 20.31
N GLU A 159 -15.98 0.64 20.72
CA GLU A 159 -15.12 1.78 20.42
C GLU A 159 -13.65 1.35 20.47
N GLY A 160 -12.77 2.15 19.86
CA GLY A 160 -11.35 1.84 19.91
C GLY A 160 -10.43 3.01 19.51
N LEU A 161 -9.20 2.90 19.99
CA LEU A 161 -8.09 3.78 19.68
C LEU A 161 -7.00 2.98 18.97
N MET A 162 -6.56 3.47 17.83
CA MET A 162 -5.42 2.93 17.11
C MET A 162 -4.23 3.87 17.24
N THR A 163 -3.08 3.33 17.63
CA THR A 163 -1.79 4.01 17.52
C THR A 163 -0.93 3.32 16.47
N THR A 164 -0.42 4.06 15.49
CA THR A 164 0.56 3.49 14.58
C THR A 164 1.95 4.08 14.84
N VAL A 165 2.93 3.21 15.10
CA VAL A 165 4.35 3.52 15.12
C VAL A 165 4.87 3.23 13.72
N HIS A 166 5.13 4.28 12.95
CA HIS A 166 5.27 4.19 11.51
C HIS A 166 6.69 4.49 11.05
N SER A 167 7.20 3.68 10.16
CA SER A 167 8.48 3.91 9.47
C SER A 167 8.50 5.24 8.71
N THR A 168 9.68 5.70 8.37
CA THR A 168 9.89 6.91 7.57
C THR A 168 9.28 6.76 6.18
N THR A 169 8.78 7.86 5.64
CA THR A 169 8.25 7.91 4.26
C THR A 169 8.84 9.09 3.51
N GLY A 170 8.82 9.03 2.18
CA GLY A 170 9.41 10.05 1.29
C GLY A 170 8.85 11.46 1.44
N THR A 171 7.75 11.65 2.18
CA THR A 171 7.20 12.99 2.50
C THR A 171 7.93 13.68 3.64
N GLN A 172 8.69 12.95 4.47
CA GLN A 172 9.47 13.51 5.57
C GLN A 172 10.77 14.13 5.07
N LYS A 173 11.34 15.03 5.87
CA LYS A 173 12.62 15.67 5.57
C LYS A 173 13.78 14.86 6.12
N THR A 174 14.85 14.73 5.34
CA THR A 174 16.11 14.08 5.78
C THR A 174 16.78 14.87 6.89
N VAL A 175 16.83 16.19 6.72
CA VAL A 175 17.33 17.17 7.69
C VAL A 175 16.24 18.21 7.99
N ASP A 176 16.40 19.00 9.04
CA ASP A 176 15.47 20.08 9.36
C ASP A 176 15.26 21.00 8.16
N GLY A 177 14.05 21.15 7.71
CA GLY A 177 13.70 21.91 6.53
C GLY A 177 12.31 22.55 6.61
N ALA A 178 12.08 23.55 5.78
CA ALA A 178 10.81 24.24 5.73
C ALA A 178 9.66 23.32 5.34
N SER A 179 8.57 23.37 6.08
CA SER A 179 7.30 22.72 5.77
C SER A 179 6.16 23.68 6.04
N LYS A 180 5.36 23.98 5.01
CA LYS A 180 4.26 24.97 5.12
C LYS A 180 3.03 24.42 5.84
N LYS A 181 2.74 23.12 5.68
CA LYS A 181 1.50 22.51 6.17
C LYS A 181 1.71 21.63 7.41
N ASP A 182 2.81 20.89 7.44
CA ASP A 182 3.13 19.97 8.53
C ASP A 182 4.51 20.33 9.10
N TRP A 183 4.52 21.17 10.13
CA TRP A 183 5.75 21.65 10.77
C TRP A 183 6.54 20.52 11.41
N ARG A 184 5.85 19.53 11.99
CA ARG A 184 6.50 18.36 12.60
C ARG A 184 7.17 17.49 11.53
N GLY A 185 6.51 17.27 10.38
CA GLY A 185 7.10 16.57 9.24
C GLY A 185 8.26 17.31 8.56
N GLY A 186 8.49 18.59 8.91
CA GLY A 186 9.65 19.38 8.50
C GLY A 186 10.93 19.08 9.30
N ARG A 187 10.85 18.29 10.38
CA ARG A 187 12.01 17.94 11.21
C ARG A 187 12.70 16.68 10.67
N ALA A 188 14.00 16.54 10.98
CA ALA A 188 14.84 15.42 10.53
C ALA A 188 14.26 14.07 10.95
N ALA A 189 13.91 13.25 9.97
CA ALA A 189 13.25 11.96 10.17
C ALA A 189 14.12 10.94 10.92
N ALA A 190 15.44 10.99 10.69
CA ALA A 190 16.38 10.02 11.28
C ALA A 190 16.71 10.28 12.76
N GLY A 191 16.31 11.43 13.32
CA GLY A 191 16.68 11.83 14.66
C GLY A 191 15.51 12.11 15.62
N ASN A 192 14.27 11.82 15.20
CA ASN A 192 13.08 12.24 15.97
C ASN A 192 12.01 11.15 16.01
N ILE A 193 11.21 11.17 17.08
CA ILE A 193 9.87 10.58 17.11
C ILE A 193 8.89 11.70 16.78
N ILE A 194 8.20 11.59 15.63
CA ILE A 194 7.40 12.69 15.10
C ILE A 194 5.89 12.36 15.20
N PRO A 195 5.13 13.01 16.09
CA PRO A 195 3.68 12.85 16.11
C PRO A 195 3.07 13.33 14.80
N SER A 196 2.18 12.56 14.24
CA SER A 196 1.52 12.85 12.96
C SER A 196 0.05 12.45 13.01
N SER A 197 -0.76 13.04 12.16
CA SER A 197 -2.14 12.62 11.99
C SER A 197 -2.22 11.39 11.09
N THR A 198 -3.24 10.57 11.30
CA THR A 198 -3.57 9.44 10.41
C THR A 198 -5.06 9.40 10.12
N GLY A 199 -5.40 9.13 8.86
CA GLY A 199 -6.78 8.88 8.45
C GLY A 199 -7.18 7.41 8.51
N ALA A 200 -6.28 6.51 8.89
CA ALA A 200 -6.49 5.07 8.76
C ALA A 200 -7.68 4.54 9.58
N ALA A 201 -7.86 5.03 10.82
CA ALA A 201 -9.00 4.65 11.64
C ALA A 201 -10.34 5.05 11.00
N LYS A 202 -10.42 6.24 10.40
CA LYS A 202 -11.59 6.67 9.63
C LYS A 202 -11.76 5.89 8.35
N ALA A 203 -10.66 5.54 7.68
CA ALA A 203 -10.67 4.76 6.44
C ALA A 203 -11.16 3.32 6.67
N CYS A 204 -10.98 2.74 7.85
CA CYS A 204 -11.55 1.45 8.20
C CYS A 204 -13.09 1.44 8.04
N ALA A 205 -13.76 2.55 8.33
CA ALA A 205 -15.21 2.66 8.15
C ALA A 205 -15.66 2.65 6.67
N LEU A 206 -14.74 2.88 5.72
CA LEU A 206 -15.04 2.75 4.29
C LEU A 206 -15.10 1.28 3.86
N VAL A 207 -14.34 0.42 4.51
CA VAL A 207 -14.21 -1.00 4.16
C VAL A 207 -14.94 -1.92 5.16
N ILE A 208 -15.21 -1.43 6.38
CA ILE A 208 -16.01 -2.09 7.42
C ILE A 208 -17.03 -1.06 7.92
N PRO A 209 -18.19 -0.93 7.27
CA PRO A 209 -19.19 0.12 7.60
C PRO A 209 -19.68 0.11 9.05
N GLU A 210 -19.69 -1.06 9.69
CA GLU A 210 -20.11 -1.24 11.09
C GLU A 210 -19.18 -0.52 12.08
N LEU A 211 -17.95 -0.20 11.67
CA LEU A 211 -16.97 0.54 12.48
C LEU A 211 -17.06 2.07 12.32
N LYS A 212 -18.06 2.57 11.57
CA LYS A 212 -18.24 4.01 11.38
C LYS A 212 -18.44 4.73 12.72
N GLY A 213 -17.53 5.67 13.01
CA GLY A 213 -17.56 6.48 14.24
C GLY A 213 -17.04 5.76 15.49
N LYS A 214 -16.65 4.49 15.40
CA LYS A 214 -16.17 3.72 16.57
C LYS A 214 -14.65 3.76 16.74
N LEU A 215 -13.90 4.05 15.69
CA LEU A 215 -12.43 4.06 15.75
C LEU A 215 -11.88 5.47 15.59
N THR A 216 -10.89 5.81 16.41
CA THR A 216 -10.03 6.99 16.24
C THR A 216 -8.57 6.55 16.28
N GLY A 217 -7.63 7.44 15.95
CA GLY A 217 -6.23 7.06 15.94
C GLY A 217 -5.24 8.20 15.83
N MET A 218 -4.00 7.87 16.19
CA MET A 218 -2.83 8.73 16.09
C MET A 218 -1.65 7.99 15.47
N SER A 219 -0.62 8.73 15.09
CA SER A 219 0.57 8.19 14.45
C SER A 219 1.84 8.81 15.04
N PHE A 220 2.87 7.98 15.19
CA PHE A 220 4.22 8.42 15.48
C PHE A 220 5.16 7.92 14.37
N ARG A 221 5.89 8.84 13.72
CA ARG A 221 6.96 8.49 12.79
C ARG A 221 8.24 8.24 13.58
N VAL A 222 8.90 7.13 13.28
CA VAL A 222 10.15 6.70 13.94
C VAL A 222 11.25 6.45 12.90
N PRO A 223 12.54 6.51 13.30
CA PRO A 223 13.69 6.34 12.39
C PRO A 223 13.92 4.88 11.96
N THR A 224 12.90 4.23 11.43
CA THR A 224 13.00 2.90 10.79
C THR A 224 12.74 3.03 9.31
N LEU A 225 13.41 2.22 8.51
CA LEU A 225 13.33 2.30 7.05
C LEU A 225 12.09 1.60 6.50
N ASP A 226 11.64 0.56 7.17
CA ASP A 226 10.50 -0.26 6.75
C ASP A 226 9.83 -0.87 7.97
N VAL A 227 8.65 -1.42 7.76
CA VAL A 227 7.72 -2.01 8.73
C VAL A 227 7.19 -0.98 9.74
N SER A 228 5.88 -0.90 9.80
CA SER A 228 5.16 -0.09 10.78
C SER A 228 4.36 -1.02 11.71
N VAL A 229 4.08 -0.55 12.92
CA VAL A 229 3.31 -1.28 13.92
C VAL A 229 1.98 -0.57 14.14
N VAL A 230 0.92 -1.34 14.28
CA VAL A 230 -0.39 -0.86 14.76
C VAL A 230 -0.66 -1.47 16.13
N ASP A 231 -0.88 -0.62 17.11
CA ASP A 231 -1.48 -0.96 18.40
C ASP A 231 -2.97 -0.64 18.33
N LEU A 232 -3.83 -1.62 18.57
CA LEU A 232 -5.27 -1.48 18.54
C LEU A 232 -5.84 -1.78 19.93
N THR A 233 -6.26 -0.74 20.64
CA THR A 233 -6.96 -0.83 21.92
C THR A 233 -8.47 -0.69 21.70
N VAL A 234 -9.28 -1.66 22.12
CA VAL A 234 -10.73 -1.67 21.86
C VAL A 234 -11.54 -2.07 23.11
N SER A 235 -12.73 -1.48 23.22
CA SER A 235 -13.81 -1.99 24.09
C SER A 235 -14.64 -2.98 23.27
N LEU A 236 -14.86 -4.18 23.82
CA LEU A 236 -15.58 -5.25 23.16
C LEU A 236 -17.00 -5.39 23.68
N ALA A 237 -17.94 -5.73 22.79
CA ALA A 237 -19.32 -5.98 23.14
C ALA A 237 -19.51 -7.33 23.88
N LYS A 238 -18.67 -8.32 23.56
CA LYS A 238 -18.67 -9.63 24.19
C LYS A 238 -17.45 -9.77 25.08
N PRO A 239 -17.60 -10.13 26.38
CA PRO A 239 -16.47 -10.49 27.23
C PRO A 239 -15.67 -11.63 26.59
N THR A 240 -14.35 -11.54 26.68
CA THR A 240 -13.43 -12.53 26.11
C THR A 240 -12.13 -12.58 26.88
N THR A 241 -11.30 -13.59 26.62
CA THR A 241 -9.95 -13.72 27.16
C THR A 241 -8.91 -13.47 26.09
N TYR A 242 -7.66 -13.26 26.52
CA TYR A 242 -6.53 -13.11 25.60
C TYR A 242 -6.36 -14.34 24.71
N GLU A 243 -6.51 -15.53 25.30
CA GLU A 243 -6.39 -16.82 24.59
C GLU A 243 -7.46 -16.97 23.51
N GLU A 244 -8.68 -16.52 23.77
CA GLU A 244 -9.77 -16.54 22.78
C GLU A 244 -9.48 -15.58 21.61
N ILE A 245 -8.92 -14.40 21.89
CA ILE A 245 -8.51 -13.46 20.86
C ILE A 245 -7.40 -14.07 19.97
N CYS A 246 -6.34 -14.60 20.59
CA CYS A 246 -5.26 -15.27 19.87
C CYS A 246 -5.78 -16.43 19.00
N LYS A 247 -6.68 -17.24 19.54
CA LYS A 247 -7.30 -18.35 18.80
C LYS A 247 -8.12 -17.87 17.61
N ALA A 248 -8.88 -16.80 17.76
CA ALA A 248 -9.68 -16.23 16.67
C ALA A 248 -8.78 -15.67 15.56
N VAL A 249 -7.72 -14.92 15.92
CA VAL A 249 -6.76 -14.37 14.97
C VAL A 249 -6.03 -15.49 14.23
N LYS A 250 -5.52 -16.51 14.96
CA LYS A 250 -4.83 -17.64 14.35
C LYS A 250 -5.75 -18.41 13.39
N ALA A 251 -6.98 -18.67 13.77
CA ALA A 251 -7.96 -19.33 12.91
C ALA A 251 -8.25 -18.52 11.63
N ALA A 252 -8.33 -17.20 11.73
CA ALA A 252 -8.50 -16.34 10.56
C ALA A 252 -7.28 -16.42 9.63
N CYS A 253 -6.05 -16.38 10.17
CA CYS A 253 -4.81 -16.48 9.39
C CYS A 253 -4.68 -17.83 8.65
N GLU A 254 -5.12 -18.92 9.27
CA GLU A 254 -5.15 -20.25 8.67
C GLU A 254 -6.32 -20.43 7.68
N GLY A 255 -7.37 -19.63 7.80
CA GLY A 255 -8.62 -19.66 7.05
C GLY A 255 -8.79 -18.53 6.04
N GLU A 256 -9.76 -17.66 6.30
CA GLU A 256 -10.20 -16.61 5.35
C GLU A 256 -9.17 -15.51 5.07
N MET A 257 -8.24 -15.29 6.00
CA MET A 257 -7.14 -14.32 5.87
C MET A 257 -5.82 -14.95 5.41
N LYS A 258 -5.83 -16.22 5.00
CA LYS A 258 -4.62 -16.91 4.56
C LYS A 258 -3.95 -16.20 3.39
N GLY A 259 -2.66 -15.90 3.54
CA GLY A 259 -1.88 -15.13 2.57
C GLY A 259 -2.11 -13.62 2.61
N ILE A 260 -2.92 -13.13 3.55
CA ILE A 260 -3.21 -11.71 3.78
C ILE A 260 -2.71 -11.28 5.14
N MET A 261 -2.99 -12.07 6.17
CA MET A 261 -2.56 -11.86 7.56
C MET A 261 -1.90 -13.14 8.06
N ASP A 262 -0.91 -13.00 8.93
CA ASP A 262 -0.24 -14.12 9.58
C ASP A 262 -0.22 -13.92 11.10
N TYR A 263 0.08 -14.99 11.83
CA TYR A 263 0.12 -15.02 13.29
C TYR A 263 1.45 -15.57 13.77
N THR A 264 2.04 -14.91 14.76
CA THR A 264 3.20 -15.42 15.47
C THR A 264 3.07 -15.15 16.97
N ASP A 265 3.59 -16.06 17.80
CA ASP A 265 3.78 -15.93 19.24
C ASP A 265 5.26 -15.86 19.62
N GLU A 266 6.15 -15.73 18.62
CA GLU A 266 7.58 -15.48 18.84
C GLU A 266 7.83 -14.02 19.25
N ASP A 267 8.93 -13.78 19.95
CA ASP A 267 9.41 -12.43 20.34
C ASP A 267 9.89 -11.66 19.10
N ALA A 268 8.96 -11.33 18.20
CA ALA A 268 9.24 -10.67 16.95
C ALA A 268 9.43 -9.15 17.12
N VAL A 269 10.40 -8.57 16.38
CA VAL A 269 10.55 -7.12 16.24
C VAL A 269 10.39 -6.72 14.77
N SER A 270 9.98 -5.46 14.54
CA SER A 270 9.48 -4.97 13.27
C SER A 270 10.38 -5.27 12.05
N TYR A 271 11.60 -4.78 12.04
CA TYR A 271 12.47 -4.92 10.85
C TYR A 271 13.16 -6.28 10.77
N THR A 272 13.64 -6.80 11.91
CA THR A 272 14.40 -8.06 11.95
C THR A 272 13.57 -9.26 11.54
N HIS A 273 12.31 -9.33 11.98
CA HIS A 273 11.46 -10.51 11.82
C HIS A 273 10.29 -10.26 10.85
N LEU A 274 9.75 -9.04 10.81
CA LEU A 274 8.49 -8.73 10.14
C LEU A 274 8.68 -7.82 8.91
N ARG A 275 9.85 -7.88 8.24
CA ARG A 275 10.03 -7.14 6.99
C ARG A 275 8.90 -7.47 6.03
N ALA A 276 8.21 -6.43 5.58
CA ALA A 276 7.16 -6.59 4.59
C ALA A 276 7.76 -7.20 3.32
N HIS A 277 7.15 -8.30 2.86
CA HIS A 277 7.38 -8.89 1.54
C HIS A 277 8.79 -9.46 1.28
N GLU A 278 9.36 -10.19 2.21
CA GLU A 278 10.15 -11.32 1.79
C GLU A 278 9.16 -12.34 1.23
N THR A 279 8.82 -12.22 -0.05
CA THR A 279 8.24 -13.33 -0.77
C THR A 279 9.29 -14.42 -0.75
N LYS A 280 9.14 -15.39 0.15
CA LYS A 280 9.81 -16.67 -0.01
C LYS A 280 9.29 -17.23 -1.31
N ALA A 281 10.18 -17.23 -2.32
CA ALA A 281 9.99 -18.01 -3.52
C ALA A 281 9.82 -19.49 -3.14
#